data_f269a59ae1d7633934bad1c0d2fef7c7
#
_entry.id   f269a59ae1d7633934bad1c0d2fef7c7
#
_cell.length_a   1.000
_cell.length_b   1.000
_cell.length_c   1.000
_cell.angle_alpha   90.00
_cell.angle_beta   90.00
_cell.angle_gamma   90.00
#
_symmetry.space_group_name_H-M   'P 1'
#
loop_
_entity.id
_entity.type
_entity.pdbx_description
1 polymer ?
#
loop_
_entity_poly.entity_id
_entity_poly.type
_entity_poly.pdbx_seq_one_letter_code
_entity_poly.pdbx_strand_id
1 'polypeptide(L)'
;MSVPTVNGHTVRAPDPAEARRRLDAIAERERAEPELNPASSTRWWLQKGVAGTAVVLLHGITNTPQQYAALAPQLHADGHSVIAPRFPYHGYRDRLTSAVARLTIEDLLARSLEAIVTASLLAWRVEVLGISVGATVAAWLGLRVSLDNVIAVAPFFGIMYFPGSVSDALGWAFHRLPNTFVWWDPIRRDRQLPLHAYPRFPTRGLASALRLASGFKGAPLGQQHTRRFTLVFNSHEPIVNNRVASSRVTAAAGREVPVQTVVLTGLPYQHDIIEPTVPHARTDLVYPVLRELVAARTAARA
;
A
#
# COMPACT_ATOMS: atom_id res chain seq x y z
N MET A 1 -16.07 -3.65 -14.95
CA MET A 1 -14.66 -3.90 -14.57
C MET A 1 -14.58 -5.35 -14.13
N SER A 2 -14.06 -6.25 -14.96
CA SER A 2 -13.78 -7.63 -14.55
C SER A 2 -12.43 -7.66 -13.86
N VAL A 3 -12.45 -7.63 -12.53
CA VAL A 3 -11.26 -7.93 -11.72
C VAL A 3 -11.00 -9.43 -11.83
N PRO A 4 -9.76 -9.90 -12.05
CA PRO A 4 -9.49 -11.32 -12.04
C PRO A 4 -9.98 -11.93 -10.73
N THR A 5 -10.95 -12.81 -10.80
CA THR A 5 -11.45 -13.59 -9.67
C THR A 5 -10.35 -14.59 -9.30
N VAL A 6 -9.79 -14.46 -8.12
CA VAL A 6 -8.92 -15.48 -7.55
C VAL A 6 -9.81 -16.58 -7.01
N ASN A 7 -10.23 -17.47 -7.91
CA ASN A 7 -10.99 -18.66 -7.55
C ASN A 7 -10.08 -19.67 -6.85
N GLY A 8 -10.44 -20.06 -5.62
CA GLY A 8 -10.05 -21.32 -5.01
C GLY A 8 -8.59 -21.46 -4.64
N HIS A 9 -8.01 -20.52 -3.89
CA HIS A 9 -6.80 -20.86 -3.15
C HIS A 9 -7.16 -21.73 -1.94
N THR A 10 -7.17 -23.04 -2.15
CA THR A 10 -6.85 -23.99 -1.07
C THR A 10 -5.62 -23.45 -0.35
N VAL A 11 -5.68 -23.34 0.97
CA VAL A 11 -4.53 -22.97 1.80
C VAL A 11 -3.40 -23.95 1.48
N ARG A 12 -2.54 -23.57 0.56
CA ARG A 12 -1.36 -24.37 0.20
C ARG A 12 -0.37 -24.22 1.33
N ALA A 13 0.22 -25.32 1.76
CA ALA A 13 1.30 -25.26 2.74
C ALA A 13 2.41 -24.30 2.26
N PRO A 14 3.01 -23.52 3.15
CA PRO A 14 4.11 -22.64 2.78
C PRO A 14 5.24 -23.38 2.07
N ASP A 15 5.77 -22.78 1.01
CA ASP A 15 6.92 -23.28 0.22
C ASP A 15 7.93 -22.13 0.02
N PRO A 16 8.82 -21.89 0.99
CA PRO A 16 9.81 -20.82 0.89
C PRO A 16 10.76 -20.93 -0.30
N ALA A 17 10.98 -22.14 -0.82
CA ALA A 17 11.82 -22.35 -2.01
C ALA A 17 11.12 -21.80 -3.26
N GLU A 18 9.82 -22.09 -3.42
CA GLU A 18 9.02 -21.50 -4.50
C GLU A 18 8.89 -19.98 -4.36
N ALA A 19 8.68 -19.46 -3.14
CA ALA A 19 8.67 -18.03 -2.90
C ALA A 19 9.97 -17.36 -3.38
N ARG A 20 11.11 -17.98 -3.05
CA ARG A 20 12.43 -17.48 -3.48
C ARG A 20 12.54 -17.46 -5.00
N ARG A 21 12.16 -18.53 -5.70
CA ARG A 21 12.19 -18.58 -7.18
C ARG A 21 11.35 -17.45 -7.80
N ARG A 22 10.16 -17.15 -7.22
CA ARG A 22 9.30 -16.06 -7.70
C ARG A 22 9.95 -14.69 -7.49
N LEU A 23 10.55 -14.45 -6.33
CA LEU A 23 11.25 -13.21 -6.04
C LEU A 23 12.48 -13.01 -6.94
N ASP A 24 13.23 -14.08 -7.20
CA ASP A 24 14.38 -14.04 -8.11
C ASP A 24 13.92 -13.71 -9.55
N ALA A 25 12.81 -14.30 -10.01
CA ALA A 25 12.23 -13.98 -11.31
C ALA A 25 11.73 -12.52 -11.39
N ILE A 26 11.20 -11.97 -10.30
CA ILE A 26 10.84 -10.54 -10.23
C ILE A 26 12.11 -9.70 -10.34
N ALA A 27 13.16 -10.03 -9.60
CA ALA A 27 14.43 -9.30 -9.66
C ALA A 27 15.07 -9.33 -11.05
N GLU A 28 14.99 -10.45 -11.76
CA GLU A 28 15.47 -10.57 -13.13
C GLU A 28 14.70 -9.67 -14.09
N ARG A 29 13.38 -9.67 -14.03
CA ARG A 29 12.54 -8.77 -14.83
C ARG A 29 12.89 -7.31 -14.58
N GLU A 30 13.05 -6.93 -13.31
CA GLU A 30 13.37 -5.55 -12.92
C GLU A 30 14.78 -5.15 -13.33
N ARG A 31 15.77 -6.06 -13.25
CA ARG A 31 17.13 -5.79 -13.75
C ARG A 31 17.18 -5.56 -15.27
N ALA A 32 16.25 -6.16 -16.02
CA ALA A 32 16.13 -5.96 -17.45
C ALA A 32 15.51 -4.60 -17.84
N GLU A 33 14.98 -3.81 -16.89
CA GLU A 33 14.48 -2.46 -17.15
C GLU A 33 15.62 -1.43 -17.09
N PRO A 34 16.11 -0.89 -18.23
CA PRO A 34 17.29 -0.03 -18.24
C PRO A 34 17.10 1.30 -17.52
N GLU A 35 15.86 1.79 -17.45
CA GLU A 35 15.50 3.05 -16.82
C GLU A 35 15.40 2.93 -15.29
N LEU A 36 15.28 1.72 -14.75
CA LEU A 36 15.11 1.49 -13.33
C LEU A 36 16.37 1.88 -12.54
N ASN A 37 16.16 2.60 -11.45
CA ASN A 37 17.16 2.76 -10.40
C ASN A 37 17.19 1.47 -9.57
N PRO A 38 18.31 0.71 -9.53
CA PRO A 38 18.38 -0.55 -8.79
C PRO A 38 18.01 -0.43 -7.30
N ALA A 39 18.27 0.72 -6.69
CA ALA A 39 17.89 0.98 -5.30
C ALA A 39 16.37 1.02 -5.08
N SER A 40 15.60 1.26 -6.14
CA SER A 40 14.13 1.34 -6.12
C SER A 40 13.43 0.04 -6.53
N SER A 41 14.18 -1.02 -6.78
CA SER A 41 13.63 -2.35 -7.11
C SER A 41 12.81 -2.93 -5.97
N THR A 42 12.01 -3.93 -6.28
CA THR A 42 11.35 -4.79 -5.28
C THR A 42 12.37 -5.30 -4.27
N ARG A 43 12.05 -5.21 -3.00
CA ARG A 43 12.94 -5.59 -1.89
C ARG A 43 12.26 -6.63 -1.00
N TRP A 44 13.07 -7.51 -0.39
CA TRP A 44 12.57 -8.50 0.55
C TRP A 44 13.60 -8.81 1.65
N TRP A 45 13.08 -9.22 2.78
CA TRP A 45 13.82 -9.68 3.95
C TRP A 45 13.16 -10.98 4.40
N LEU A 46 13.81 -12.12 4.22
CA LEU A 46 13.21 -13.44 4.45
C LEU A 46 13.80 -14.10 5.69
N GLN A 47 12.93 -14.67 6.49
CA GLN A 47 13.32 -15.57 7.58
C GLN A 47 13.89 -16.88 7.02
N LYS A 48 14.67 -17.58 7.84
CA LYS A 48 15.10 -18.94 7.52
C LYS A 48 13.90 -19.90 7.68
N GLY A 49 13.48 -20.52 6.58
CA GLY A 49 12.31 -21.42 6.57
C GLY A 49 10.97 -20.70 6.59
N VAL A 50 9.95 -21.33 7.14
CA VAL A 50 8.58 -20.80 7.21
C VAL A 50 8.46 -19.85 8.40
N ALA A 51 8.08 -18.60 8.12
CA ALA A 51 7.83 -17.61 9.15
C ALA A 51 6.44 -17.78 9.80
N GLY A 52 6.25 -17.23 10.99
CA GLY A 52 4.92 -17.12 11.59
C GLY A 52 4.02 -16.16 10.81
N THR A 53 4.58 -15.05 10.32
CA THR A 53 3.88 -14.02 9.55
C THR A 53 4.76 -13.51 8.42
N ALA A 54 4.18 -13.29 7.25
CA ALA A 54 4.78 -12.52 6.16
C ALA A 54 4.02 -11.20 5.98
N VAL A 55 4.76 -10.12 5.79
CA VAL A 55 4.23 -8.76 5.64
C VAL A 55 4.53 -8.24 4.25
N VAL A 56 3.48 -7.81 3.53
CA VAL A 56 3.62 -7.12 2.25
C VAL A 56 3.49 -5.62 2.47
N LEU A 57 4.47 -4.83 2.00
CA LEU A 57 4.55 -3.38 2.20
C LEU A 57 4.26 -2.65 0.89
N LEU A 58 3.11 -1.98 0.78
CA LEU A 58 2.65 -1.29 -0.43
C LEU A 58 2.89 0.22 -0.33
N HIS A 59 3.79 0.74 -1.16
CA HIS A 59 4.19 2.16 -1.13
C HIS A 59 3.15 3.13 -1.71
N GLY A 60 3.33 4.43 -1.49
CA GLY A 60 2.48 5.49 -2.05
C GLY A 60 2.65 5.68 -3.56
N ILE A 61 1.69 6.40 -4.19
CA ILE A 61 1.58 6.53 -5.66
C ILE A 61 2.81 7.14 -6.36
N THR A 62 3.64 7.87 -5.67
CA THR A 62 4.87 8.47 -6.24
C THR A 62 6.14 7.93 -5.62
N ASN A 63 6.00 7.03 -4.67
CA ASN A 63 7.11 6.48 -3.92
C ASN A 63 7.62 5.16 -4.52
N THR A 64 8.54 4.50 -3.85
CA THR A 64 9.18 3.23 -4.23
C THR A 64 9.31 2.33 -3.00
N PRO A 65 9.76 1.07 -3.13
CA PRO A 65 10.06 0.23 -1.97
C PRO A 65 11.05 0.85 -0.97
N GLN A 66 11.83 1.86 -1.38
CA GLN A 66 12.72 2.58 -0.48
C GLN A 66 11.99 3.31 0.65
N GLN A 67 10.71 3.66 0.48
CA GLN A 67 9.87 4.23 1.54
C GLN A 67 9.88 3.36 2.81
N TYR A 68 10.09 2.06 2.66
CA TYR A 68 10.12 1.11 3.76
C TYR A 68 11.54 0.67 4.16
N ALA A 69 12.58 1.32 3.63
CA ALA A 69 13.97 0.91 3.86
C ALA A 69 14.38 0.89 5.34
N ALA A 70 13.76 1.71 6.17
CA ALA A 70 14.02 1.76 7.61
C ALA A 70 13.04 0.91 8.45
N LEU A 71 11.79 0.73 8.01
CA LEU A 71 10.79 -0.08 8.72
C LEU A 71 10.94 -1.58 8.45
N ALA A 72 11.18 -1.97 7.19
CA ALA A 72 11.20 -3.37 6.81
C ALA A 72 12.28 -4.21 7.53
N PRO A 73 13.53 -3.71 7.72
CA PRO A 73 14.52 -4.42 8.52
C PRO A 73 14.10 -4.63 9.98
N GLN A 74 13.34 -3.70 10.57
CA GLN A 74 12.84 -3.83 11.93
C GLN A 74 11.77 -4.92 12.02
N LEU A 75 10.82 -4.94 11.09
CA LEU A 75 9.84 -6.04 10.99
C LEU A 75 10.51 -7.40 10.76
N HIS A 76 11.59 -7.43 9.98
CA HIS A 76 12.37 -8.65 9.80
C HIS A 76 13.07 -9.09 11.10
N ALA A 77 13.64 -8.16 11.86
CA ALA A 77 14.25 -8.42 13.16
C ALA A 77 13.21 -8.92 14.20
N ASP A 78 11.93 -8.52 14.05
CA ASP A 78 10.80 -9.03 14.85
C ASP A 78 10.36 -10.46 14.46
N GLY A 79 11.04 -11.08 13.49
CA GLY A 79 10.77 -12.47 13.08
C GLY A 79 9.81 -12.60 11.90
N HIS A 80 9.48 -11.53 11.20
CA HIS A 80 8.61 -11.57 10.02
C HIS A 80 9.41 -11.73 8.72
N SER A 81 8.87 -12.43 7.73
CA SER A 81 9.30 -12.30 6.35
C SER A 81 8.63 -11.09 5.73
N VAL A 82 9.38 -10.25 5.02
CA VAL A 82 8.87 -8.97 4.50
C VAL A 82 9.11 -8.88 3.00
N ILE A 83 8.11 -8.44 2.24
CA ILE A 83 8.19 -8.14 0.82
C ILE A 83 7.69 -6.70 0.58
N ALA A 84 8.50 -5.86 -0.02
CA ALA A 84 8.12 -4.53 -0.49
C ALA A 84 8.16 -4.52 -2.04
N PRO A 85 7.03 -4.80 -2.72
CA PRO A 85 7.00 -4.84 -4.18
C PRO A 85 7.08 -3.43 -4.77
N ARG A 86 7.77 -3.30 -5.90
CA ARG A 86 7.75 -2.08 -6.72
C ARG A 86 6.52 -2.08 -7.60
N PHE A 87 5.75 -1.01 -7.59
CA PHE A 87 4.67 -0.82 -8.54
C PHE A 87 5.21 -0.56 -9.96
N PRO A 88 4.52 -1.00 -11.01
CA PRO A 88 4.90 -0.72 -12.38
C PRO A 88 5.13 0.76 -12.63
N TYR A 89 6.11 1.08 -13.47
CA TYR A 89 6.49 2.47 -13.85
C TYR A 89 7.03 3.34 -12.71
N HIS A 90 7.34 2.76 -11.54
CA HIS A 90 7.96 3.46 -10.40
C HIS A 90 9.46 3.18 -10.32
N GLY A 91 10.16 4.10 -9.66
CA GLY A 91 11.57 3.93 -9.32
C GLY A 91 12.54 4.15 -10.48
N TYR A 92 12.16 4.83 -11.55
CA TYR A 92 13.07 5.17 -12.64
C TYR A 92 14.08 6.24 -12.21
N ARG A 93 15.27 6.23 -12.86
CA ARG A 93 16.34 7.21 -12.57
C ARG A 93 15.90 8.63 -12.86
N ASP A 94 15.15 8.84 -13.96
CA ASP A 94 14.52 10.12 -14.25
C ASP A 94 13.27 10.28 -13.38
N ARG A 95 13.38 11.10 -12.34
CA ARG A 95 12.27 11.44 -11.44
C ARG A 95 11.18 12.28 -12.11
N LEU A 96 11.47 12.88 -13.26
CA LEU A 96 10.51 13.67 -14.05
C LEU A 96 9.86 12.86 -15.17
N THR A 97 10.12 11.56 -15.23
CA THR A 97 9.54 10.66 -16.22
C THR A 97 8.00 10.80 -16.30
N SER A 98 7.48 10.62 -17.49
CA SER A 98 6.04 10.52 -17.71
C SER A 98 5.51 9.07 -17.60
N ALA A 99 6.38 8.09 -17.36
CA ALA A 99 6.02 6.68 -17.37
C ALA A 99 4.92 6.33 -16.39
N VAL A 100 4.90 6.95 -15.19
CA VAL A 100 3.88 6.72 -14.16
C VAL A 100 2.46 7.11 -14.62
N ALA A 101 2.32 7.90 -15.70
CA ALA A 101 1.02 8.21 -16.29
C ALA A 101 0.37 6.98 -16.97
N ARG A 102 1.13 5.94 -17.26
CA ARG A 102 0.65 4.66 -17.81
C ARG A 102 0.04 3.73 -16.76
N LEU A 103 0.29 4.01 -15.48
CA LEU A 103 -0.16 3.19 -14.36
C LEU A 103 -1.67 3.05 -14.33
N THR A 104 -2.14 1.82 -14.30
CA THR A 104 -3.55 1.47 -14.15
C THR A 104 -3.86 0.90 -12.76
N ILE A 105 -5.12 0.83 -12.40
CA ILE A 105 -5.57 0.13 -11.20
C ILE A 105 -5.24 -1.36 -11.30
N GLU A 106 -5.45 -1.93 -12.46
CA GLU A 106 -5.18 -3.33 -12.76
C GLU A 106 -3.71 -3.69 -12.51
N ASP A 107 -2.79 -2.80 -12.91
CA ASP A 107 -1.35 -2.96 -12.65
C ASP A 107 -1.05 -2.96 -11.13
N LEU A 108 -1.65 -2.04 -10.39
CA LEU A 108 -1.49 -1.96 -8.93
C LEU A 108 -2.02 -3.22 -8.25
N LEU A 109 -3.24 -3.65 -8.62
CA LEU A 109 -3.86 -4.84 -8.04
C LEU A 109 -3.10 -6.11 -8.40
N ALA A 110 -2.68 -6.27 -9.65
CA ALA A 110 -1.94 -7.45 -10.12
C ALA A 110 -0.60 -7.58 -9.40
N ARG A 111 0.18 -6.49 -9.31
CA ARG A 111 1.47 -6.50 -8.64
C ARG A 111 1.33 -6.76 -7.13
N SER A 112 0.34 -6.16 -6.48
CA SER A 112 0.09 -6.38 -5.05
C SER A 112 -0.37 -7.81 -4.77
N LEU A 113 -1.22 -8.37 -5.64
CA LEU A 113 -1.66 -9.75 -5.53
C LEU A 113 -0.50 -10.74 -5.75
N GLU A 114 0.38 -10.51 -6.73
CA GLU A 114 1.59 -11.31 -6.94
C GLU A 114 2.46 -11.36 -5.66
N ALA A 115 2.63 -10.21 -4.99
CA ALA A 115 3.37 -10.13 -3.74
C ALA A 115 2.65 -10.86 -2.58
N ILE A 116 1.33 -10.74 -2.47
CA ILE A 116 0.53 -11.43 -1.45
C ILE A 116 0.60 -12.94 -1.65
N VAL A 117 0.45 -13.43 -2.89
CA VAL A 117 0.58 -14.86 -3.21
C VAL A 117 1.99 -15.37 -2.91
N THR A 118 3.02 -14.58 -3.19
CA THR A 118 4.40 -14.93 -2.83
C THR A 118 4.60 -14.96 -1.32
N ALA A 119 4.03 -13.99 -0.59
CA ALA A 119 4.07 -13.94 0.87
C ALA A 119 3.37 -15.15 1.53
N SER A 120 2.28 -15.66 0.94
CA SER A 120 1.59 -16.85 1.45
C SER A 120 2.42 -18.14 1.34
N LEU A 121 3.45 -18.14 0.52
CA LEU A 121 4.42 -19.24 0.46
C LEU A 121 5.52 -19.12 1.52
N LEU A 122 5.66 -17.98 2.18
CA LEU A 122 6.70 -17.72 3.19
C LEU A 122 6.23 -17.95 4.62
N ALA A 123 4.92 -17.93 4.87
CA ALA A 123 4.39 -17.92 6.24
C ALA A 123 2.97 -18.47 6.30
N TRP A 124 2.55 -18.83 7.52
CA TRP A 124 1.18 -19.26 7.81
C TRP A 124 0.17 -18.10 7.86
N ARG A 125 0.65 -16.89 8.09
CA ARG A 125 -0.17 -15.68 8.13
C ARG A 125 0.38 -14.65 7.17
N VAL A 126 -0.52 -13.93 6.52
CA VAL A 126 -0.16 -12.84 5.61
C VAL A 126 -0.86 -11.56 6.04
N GLU A 127 -0.06 -10.54 6.26
CA GLU A 127 -0.53 -9.19 6.54
C GLU A 127 -0.07 -8.23 5.44
N VAL A 128 -0.88 -7.23 5.18
CA VAL A 128 -0.55 -6.19 4.20
C VAL A 128 -0.56 -4.84 4.89
N LEU A 129 0.56 -4.14 4.85
CA LEU A 129 0.67 -2.76 5.30
C LEU A 129 0.87 -1.86 4.07
N GLY A 130 0.01 -0.89 3.91
CA GLY A 130 0.14 0.08 2.82
C GLY A 130 0.01 1.51 3.31
N ILE A 131 0.55 2.46 2.54
CA ILE A 131 0.35 3.90 2.78
C ILE A 131 -0.31 4.56 1.58
N SER A 132 -1.19 5.51 1.83
CA SER A 132 -1.84 6.33 0.80
C SER A 132 -2.57 5.47 -0.24
N VAL A 133 -2.21 5.54 -1.53
CA VAL A 133 -2.75 4.68 -2.58
C VAL A 133 -2.41 3.20 -2.32
N GLY A 134 -1.22 2.88 -1.82
CA GLY A 134 -0.88 1.52 -1.40
C GLY A 134 -1.82 0.99 -0.31
N ALA A 135 -2.25 1.85 0.62
CA ALA A 135 -3.24 1.48 1.64
C ALA A 135 -4.63 1.25 1.06
N THR A 136 -5.04 2.06 0.05
CA THR A 136 -6.32 1.86 -0.65
C THR A 136 -6.33 0.54 -1.42
N VAL A 137 -5.22 0.20 -2.08
CA VAL A 137 -5.02 -1.10 -2.76
C VAL A 137 -5.05 -2.25 -1.77
N ALA A 138 -4.34 -2.12 -0.63
CA ALA A 138 -4.34 -3.12 0.44
C ALA A 138 -5.76 -3.38 0.96
N ALA A 139 -6.50 -2.32 1.26
CA ALA A 139 -7.88 -2.43 1.73
C ALA A 139 -8.81 -3.07 0.68
N TRP A 140 -8.65 -2.72 -0.60
CA TRP A 140 -9.42 -3.32 -1.70
C TRP A 140 -9.17 -4.81 -1.85
N LEU A 141 -7.91 -5.23 -1.80
CA LEU A 141 -7.55 -6.65 -1.84
C LEU A 141 -8.04 -7.39 -0.60
N GLY A 142 -7.97 -6.76 0.58
CA GLY A 142 -8.50 -7.33 1.82
C GLY A 142 -10.01 -7.62 1.81
N LEU A 143 -10.78 -7.01 0.92
CA LEU A 143 -12.19 -7.38 0.69
C LEU A 143 -12.35 -8.62 -0.20
N ARG A 144 -11.28 -9.15 -0.81
CA ARG A 144 -11.33 -10.17 -1.87
C ARG A 144 -10.41 -11.36 -1.65
N VAL A 145 -9.40 -11.21 -0.85
CA VAL A 145 -8.45 -12.28 -0.47
C VAL A 145 -8.39 -12.39 1.04
N SER A 146 -8.20 -13.63 1.53
CA SER A 146 -8.01 -13.87 2.97
C SER A 146 -6.66 -13.37 3.43
N LEU A 147 -6.68 -12.38 4.32
CA LEU A 147 -5.51 -11.82 4.98
C LEU A 147 -5.72 -11.86 6.49
N ASP A 148 -4.65 -11.94 7.25
CA ASP A 148 -4.76 -11.89 8.72
C ASP A 148 -4.99 -10.46 9.21
N ASN A 149 -4.38 -9.47 8.55
CA ASN A 149 -4.60 -8.06 8.85
C ASN A 149 -4.31 -7.20 7.60
N VAL A 150 -5.08 -6.15 7.43
CA VAL A 150 -4.78 -5.05 6.52
C VAL A 150 -4.52 -3.80 7.35
N ILE A 151 -3.28 -3.32 7.34
CA ILE A 151 -2.87 -2.10 8.03
C ILE A 151 -2.80 -0.97 6.99
N ALA A 152 -3.80 -0.12 7.00
CA ALA A 152 -3.96 0.97 6.04
C ALA A 152 -3.56 2.31 6.67
N VAL A 153 -2.36 2.80 6.33
CA VAL A 153 -1.81 4.06 6.82
C VAL A 153 -2.22 5.19 5.90
N ALA A 154 -2.87 6.21 6.43
CA ALA A 154 -3.34 7.39 5.68
C ALA A 154 -3.96 7.01 4.31
N PRO A 155 -4.94 6.09 4.24
CA PRO A 155 -5.44 5.54 2.99
C PRO A 155 -6.16 6.59 2.14
N PHE A 156 -5.84 6.62 0.84
CA PHE A 156 -6.38 7.61 -0.09
C PHE A 156 -7.79 7.25 -0.57
N PHE A 157 -8.79 7.59 0.23
CA PHE A 157 -10.21 7.39 -0.10
C PHE A 157 -10.94 8.67 -0.50
N GLY A 158 -10.30 9.79 -0.38
CA GLY A 158 -10.82 11.11 -0.73
C GLY A 158 -9.82 12.19 -0.41
N ILE A 159 -10.00 13.35 -1.00
CA ILE A 159 -9.14 14.53 -0.80
C ILE A 159 -9.58 15.23 0.48
N MET A 160 -8.61 15.67 1.28
CA MET A 160 -8.85 16.43 2.51
C MET A 160 -9.79 17.62 2.25
N TYR A 161 -10.65 17.91 3.19
CA TYR A 161 -11.68 18.96 3.14
C TYR A 161 -12.82 18.74 2.14
N PHE A 162 -12.73 17.79 1.20
CA PHE A 162 -13.84 17.52 0.29
C PHE A 162 -14.72 16.36 0.80
N PRO A 163 -16.05 16.49 0.68
CA PRO A 163 -16.95 15.35 0.86
C PRO A 163 -16.56 14.19 -0.07
N GLY A 164 -16.84 12.96 0.35
CA GLY A 164 -16.52 11.77 -0.44
C GLY A 164 -17.17 11.76 -1.83
N SER A 165 -18.37 12.33 -1.96
CA SER A 165 -19.07 12.48 -3.26
C SER A 165 -18.34 13.43 -4.21
N VAL A 166 -17.76 14.52 -3.68
CA VAL A 166 -16.95 15.47 -4.48
C VAL A 166 -15.65 14.79 -4.93
N SER A 167 -14.97 14.06 -4.04
CA SER A 167 -13.78 13.30 -4.40
C SER A 167 -14.06 12.27 -5.49
N ASP A 168 -15.22 11.59 -5.43
CA ASP A 168 -15.65 10.63 -6.47
C ASP A 168 -15.90 11.34 -7.81
N ALA A 169 -16.59 12.48 -7.80
CA ALA A 169 -16.85 13.28 -8.98
C ALA A 169 -15.53 13.78 -9.63
N LEU A 170 -14.56 14.21 -8.82
CA LEU A 170 -13.23 14.58 -9.29
C LEU A 170 -12.49 13.38 -9.90
N GLY A 171 -12.57 12.21 -9.30
CA GLY A 171 -12.00 10.98 -9.86
C GLY A 171 -12.60 10.63 -11.22
N TRP A 172 -13.90 10.82 -11.39
CA TRP A 172 -14.58 10.61 -12.66
C TRP A 172 -14.18 11.68 -13.72
N ALA A 173 -14.12 12.95 -13.33
CA ALA A 173 -13.76 14.05 -14.21
C ALA A 173 -12.31 13.93 -14.70
N PHE A 174 -11.35 13.78 -13.79
CA PHE A 174 -9.93 13.66 -14.14
C PHE A 174 -9.60 12.40 -14.97
N HIS A 175 -10.40 11.36 -14.88
CA HIS A 175 -10.24 10.19 -15.74
C HIS A 175 -10.57 10.49 -17.22
N ARG A 176 -11.43 11.48 -17.49
CA ARG A 176 -11.85 11.88 -18.85
C ARG A 176 -11.04 13.02 -19.45
N LEU A 177 -10.44 13.81 -18.60
CA LEU A 177 -9.62 14.93 -19.03
C LEU A 177 -8.23 14.47 -19.51
N PRO A 178 -7.54 15.26 -20.34
CA PRO A 178 -6.15 15.02 -20.65
C PRO A 178 -5.31 14.89 -19.39
N ASN A 179 -4.38 13.92 -19.39
CA ASN A 179 -3.49 13.73 -18.25
C ASN A 179 -2.53 14.94 -18.12
N THR A 180 -2.44 15.48 -16.92
CA THR A 180 -1.46 16.50 -16.53
C THR A 180 -0.69 16.03 -15.32
N PHE A 181 0.44 16.68 -15.02
CA PHE A 181 1.25 16.39 -13.85
C PHE A 181 1.11 17.53 -12.84
N VAL A 182 0.84 17.17 -11.59
CA VAL A 182 0.75 18.09 -10.46
C VAL A 182 1.93 17.85 -9.53
N TRP A 183 2.60 18.94 -9.15
CA TRP A 183 3.72 18.89 -8.20
C TRP A 183 3.19 18.77 -6.76
N TRP A 184 3.83 17.90 -5.97
CA TRP A 184 3.57 17.86 -4.53
C TRP A 184 3.99 19.16 -3.85
N ASP A 185 5.13 19.71 -4.24
CA ASP A 185 5.63 21.01 -3.82
C ASP A 185 6.00 21.81 -5.07
N PRO A 186 5.16 22.77 -5.49
CA PRO A 186 5.41 23.56 -6.69
C PRO A 186 6.58 24.54 -6.55
N ILE A 187 7.06 24.78 -5.31
CA ILE A 187 8.20 25.66 -5.02
C ILE A 187 9.50 24.88 -5.16
N ARG A 188 9.60 23.74 -4.47
CA ARG A 188 10.83 22.91 -4.47
C ARG A 188 10.96 22.04 -5.72
N ARG A 189 9.84 21.67 -6.33
CA ARG A 189 9.76 20.86 -7.54
C ARG A 189 10.63 19.57 -7.42
N ASP A 190 11.63 19.43 -8.32
CA ASP A 190 12.54 18.28 -8.39
C ASP A 190 13.52 18.17 -7.22
N ARG A 191 13.67 19.22 -6.40
CA ARG A 191 14.54 19.21 -5.20
C ARG A 191 13.83 18.70 -3.96
N GLN A 192 12.54 18.42 -4.02
CA GLN A 192 11.82 17.92 -2.86
C GLN A 192 12.27 16.50 -2.48
N LEU A 193 12.21 16.21 -1.18
CA LEU A 193 12.49 14.89 -0.60
C LEU A 193 11.22 14.04 -0.56
N PRO A 194 11.35 12.71 -0.56
CA PRO A 194 12.61 11.94 -0.69
C PRO A 194 13.11 11.89 -2.14
N LEU A 195 14.43 11.74 -2.33
CA LEU A 195 15.04 11.75 -3.67
C LEU A 195 14.74 10.49 -4.50
N HIS A 196 14.21 9.44 -3.92
CA HIS A 196 13.79 8.23 -4.62
C HIS A 196 12.33 8.27 -5.08
N ALA A 197 11.55 9.25 -4.62
CA ALA A 197 10.17 9.43 -5.02
C ALA A 197 10.03 10.41 -6.20
N TYR A 198 8.96 10.25 -6.97
CA TYR A 198 8.61 11.21 -8.00
C TYR A 198 8.07 12.50 -7.36
N PRO A 199 8.55 13.67 -7.78
CA PRO A 199 8.16 14.96 -7.20
C PRO A 199 6.78 15.44 -7.68
N ARG A 200 6.19 14.74 -8.65
CA ARG A 200 4.89 15.06 -9.26
C ARG A 200 4.12 13.77 -9.55
N PHE A 201 2.82 13.89 -9.59
CA PHE A 201 1.93 12.77 -9.90
C PHE A 201 1.04 13.09 -11.11
N PRO A 202 0.65 12.05 -11.90
CA PRO A 202 -0.29 12.22 -13.00
C PRO A 202 -1.73 12.33 -12.47
N THR A 203 -2.52 13.25 -13.02
CA THR A 203 -3.94 13.40 -12.65
C THR A 203 -4.75 12.14 -12.94
N ARG A 204 -4.41 11.34 -13.96
CA ARG A 204 -5.03 10.04 -14.23
C ARG A 204 -4.72 9.01 -13.14
N GLY A 205 -3.51 9.01 -12.58
CA GLY A 205 -3.15 8.13 -11.47
C GLY A 205 -3.98 8.45 -10.22
N LEU A 206 -4.13 9.73 -9.91
CA LEU A 206 -5.01 10.19 -8.83
C LEU A 206 -6.47 9.80 -9.08
N ALA A 207 -6.97 10.02 -10.30
CA ALA A 207 -8.31 9.64 -10.71
C ALA A 207 -8.55 8.13 -10.57
N SER A 208 -7.59 7.31 -10.95
CA SER A 208 -7.63 5.86 -10.82
C SER A 208 -7.76 5.44 -9.36
N ALA A 209 -6.96 6.04 -8.47
CA ALA A 209 -7.05 5.76 -7.04
C ALA A 209 -8.40 6.19 -6.43
N LEU A 210 -8.92 7.36 -6.78
CA LEU A 210 -10.26 7.81 -6.34
C LEU A 210 -11.38 6.90 -6.85
N ARG A 211 -11.27 6.38 -8.08
CA ARG A 211 -12.24 5.42 -8.63
C ARG A 211 -12.16 4.07 -7.90
N LEU A 212 -10.97 3.59 -7.55
CA LEU A 212 -10.82 2.40 -6.70
C LEU A 212 -11.52 2.63 -5.36
N ALA A 213 -11.25 3.77 -4.71
CA ALA A 213 -11.86 4.15 -3.45
C ALA A 213 -13.40 4.29 -3.53
N SER A 214 -13.93 4.81 -4.64
CA SER A 214 -15.38 4.92 -4.85
C SER A 214 -16.05 3.56 -4.99
N GLY A 215 -15.36 2.58 -5.54
CA GLY A 215 -15.82 1.20 -5.69
C GLY A 215 -16.09 0.47 -4.37
N PHE A 216 -15.63 1.01 -3.22
CA PHE A 216 -16.00 0.50 -1.89
C PHE A 216 -17.48 0.71 -1.56
N LYS A 217 -18.16 1.64 -2.23
CA LYS A 217 -19.60 1.82 -2.08
C LYS A 217 -20.33 0.60 -2.67
N GLY A 218 -20.93 -0.20 -1.81
CA GLY A 218 -21.67 -1.39 -2.22
C GLY A 218 -20.81 -2.57 -2.68
N ALA A 219 -19.50 -2.54 -2.45
CA ALA A 219 -18.67 -3.71 -2.65
C ALA A 219 -18.93 -4.71 -1.50
N PRO A 220 -19.59 -5.86 -1.76
CA PRO A 220 -19.72 -6.86 -0.72
C PRO A 220 -18.35 -7.46 -0.43
N LEU A 221 -18.14 -7.86 0.81
CA LEU A 221 -17.06 -8.78 1.16
C LEU A 221 -17.18 -10.00 0.24
N GLY A 222 -16.08 -10.40 -0.40
CA GLY A 222 -16.03 -11.68 -1.09
C GLY A 222 -16.21 -12.84 -0.08
N GLN A 223 -16.35 -14.07 -0.56
CA GLN A 223 -16.46 -15.25 0.33
C GLN A 223 -15.20 -15.51 1.17
N GLN A 224 -14.08 -14.84 0.86
CA GLN A 224 -12.83 -14.94 1.61
C GLN A 224 -12.64 -13.63 2.36
N HIS A 225 -12.56 -13.72 3.69
CA HIS A 225 -12.57 -12.55 4.56
C HIS A 225 -11.19 -12.32 5.16
N THR A 226 -10.71 -11.08 5.03
CA THR A 226 -9.65 -10.56 5.90
C THR A 226 -10.14 -10.61 7.34
N ARG A 227 -9.28 -11.04 8.26
CA ARG A 227 -9.67 -11.20 9.67
C ARG A 227 -9.81 -9.87 10.39
N ARG A 228 -9.09 -8.83 9.96
CA ARG A 228 -9.11 -7.49 10.57
C ARG A 228 -8.65 -6.43 9.59
N PHE A 229 -9.27 -5.25 9.66
CA PHE A 229 -8.73 -4.01 9.10
C PHE A 229 -8.24 -3.10 10.23
N THR A 230 -7.07 -2.52 10.07
CA THR A 230 -6.50 -1.51 10.96
C THR A 230 -6.21 -0.24 10.17
N LEU A 231 -6.94 0.83 10.48
CA LEU A 231 -6.74 2.14 9.89
C LEU A 231 -5.83 2.97 10.79
N VAL A 232 -4.73 3.48 10.24
CA VAL A 232 -3.77 4.30 10.98
C VAL A 232 -3.78 5.71 10.41
N PHE A 233 -4.10 6.69 11.24
CA PHE A 233 -4.26 8.08 10.84
C PHE A 233 -3.28 8.99 11.58
N ASN A 234 -2.75 9.99 10.87
CA ASN A 234 -2.14 11.15 11.49
C ASN A 234 -3.25 12.12 11.91
N SER A 235 -3.23 12.61 13.15
CA SER A 235 -4.19 13.63 13.61
C SER A 235 -4.08 14.95 12.83
N HIS A 236 -2.93 15.22 12.21
CA HIS A 236 -2.64 16.40 11.39
C HIS A 236 -2.47 16.04 9.90
N GLU A 237 -3.29 15.14 9.40
CA GLU A 237 -3.26 14.69 8.00
C GLU A 237 -3.67 15.79 7.03
N PRO A 238 -2.79 16.21 6.07
CA PRO A 238 -3.07 17.35 5.19
C PRO A 238 -3.70 16.99 3.84
N ILE A 239 -3.61 15.73 3.40
CA ILE A 239 -3.89 15.33 2.00
C ILE A 239 -5.15 14.50 1.88
N VAL A 240 -5.33 13.48 2.75
CA VAL A 240 -6.39 12.49 2.60
C VAL A 240 -7.51 12.71 3.63
N ASN A 241 -8.73 12.34 3.25
CA ASN A 241 -9.88 12.43 4.12
C ASN A 241 -10.05 11.16 4.97
N ASN A 242 -9.54 11.18 6.19
CA ASN A 242 -9.60 10.07 7.14
C ASN A 242 -11.04 9.64 7.47
N ARG A 243 -12.01 10.57 7.49
CA ARG A 243 -13.42 10.26 7.77
C ARG A 243 -14.04 9.45 6.63
N VAL A 244 -13.74 9.82 5.38
CA VAL A 244 -14.21 9.08 4.21
C VAL A 244 -13.59 7.68 4.18
N ALA A 245 -12.31 7.56 4.50
CA ALA A 245 -11.62 6.27 4.58
C ALA A 245 -12.27 5.36 5.64
N SER A 246 -12.42 5.86 6.87
CA SER A 246 -13.05 5.11 7.96
C SER A 246 -14.46 4.66 7.60
N SER A 247 -15.30 5.58 7.11
CA SER A 247 -16.69 5.27 6.74
C SER A 247 -16.78 4.19 5.65
N ARG A 248 -15.96 4.30 4.58
CA ARG A 248 -16.01 3.36 3.46
C ARG A 248 -15.48 1.97 3.83
N VAL A 249 -14.37 1.90 4.53
CA VAL A 249 -13.80 0.61 4.96
C VAL A 249 -14.73 -0.08 5.95
N THR A 250 -15.26 0.64 6.94
CA THR A 250 -16.21 0.07 7.91
C THR A 250 -17.49 -0.42 7.24
N ALA A 251 -18.04 0.36 6.30
CA ALA A 251 -19.24 -0.05 5.58
C ALA A 251 -18.98 -1.29 4.71
N ALA A 252 -17.82 -1.39 4.05
CA ALA A 252 -17.46 -2.52 3.20
C ALA A 252 -17.11 -3.78 4.02
N ALA A 253 -16.48 -3.61 5.19
CA ALA A 253 -16.16 -4.71 6.11
C ALA A 253 -17.43 -5.29 6.78
N GLY A 254 -18.50 -4.52 6.85
CA GLY A 254 -19.74 -4.95 7.48
C GLY A 254 -19.58 -5.19 8.99
N ARG A 255 -20.42 -6.10 9.53
CA ARG A 255 -20.37 -6.48 10.96
C ARG A 255 -19.47 -7.67 11.24
N GLU A 256 -19.04 -8.36 10.22
CA GLU A 256 -18.32 -9.64 10.33
C GLU A 256 -16.82 -9.45 10.56
N VAL A 257 -16.26 -8.38 9.99
CA VAL A 257 -14.82 -8.10 10.06
C VAL A 257 -14.59 -6.86 10.92
N PRO A 258 -13.83 -6.96 12.02
CA PRO A 258 -13.50 -5.83 12.86
C PRO A 258 -12.65 -4.80 12.13
N VAL A 259 -13.01 -3.53 12.27
CA VAL A 259 -12.24 -2.37 11.80
C VAL A 259 -11.74 -1.60 13.01
N GLN A 260 -10.44 -1.64 13.23
CA GLN A 260 -9.77 -0.87 14.27
C GLN A 260 -9.27 0.46 13.70
N THR A 261 -9.37 1.54 14.45
CA THR A 261 -8.76 2.83 14.10
C THR A 261 -7.73 3.23 15.15
N VAL A 262 -6.54 3.57 14.68
CA VAL A 262 -5.44 4.10 15.50
C VAL A 262 -5.14 5.52 15.02
N VAL A 263 -5.22 6.49 15.92
CA VAL A 263 -4.89 7.89 15.61
C VAL A 263 -3.58 8.25 16.28
N LEU A 264 -2.58 8.56 15.47
CA LEU A 264 -1.27 9.01 15.94
C LEU A 264 -1.33 10.52 16.20
N THR A 265 -0.96 10.91 17.40
CA THR A 265 -0.85 12.30 17.84
C THR A 265 0.62 12.72 17.95
N GLY A 266 0.88 14.02 17.99
CA GLY A 266 2.27 14.52 18.09
C GLY A 266 3.08 14.45 16.79
N LEU A 267 2.44 14.05 15.69
CA LEU A 267 3.06 14.07 14.36
C LEU A 267 2.92 15.45 13.71
N PRO A 268 3.86 15.84 12.83
CA PRO A 268 3.76 17.08 12.07
C PRO A 268 2.60 17.05 11.07
N TYR A 269 2.29 18.21 10.49
CA TYR A 269 1.35 18.37 9.37
C TYR A 269 1.97 17.77 8.11
N GLN A 270 1.83 16.45 7.97
CA GLN A 270 2.52 15.64 6.97
C GLN A 270 1.73 14.40 6.62
N HIS A 271 1.71 14.06 5.32
CA HIS A 271 1.03 12.87 4.81
C HIS A 271 1.91 11.61 4.91
N ASP A 272 3.14 11.69 4.44
CA ASP A 272 4.07 10.55 4.50
C ASP A 272 4.72 10.46 5.89
N ILE A 273 4.14 9.64 6.74
CA ILE A 273 4.60 9.42 8.12
C ILE A 273 5.54 8.22 8.25
N ILE A 274 5.80 7.49 7.15
CA ILE A 274 6.65 6.29 7.14
C ILE A 274 8.07 6.63 6.66
N GLU A 275 8.21 7.56 5.73
CA GLU A 275 9.47 7.92 5.10
C GLU A 275 10.37 8.72 6.05
N PRO A 276 11.55 8.20 6.44
CA PRO A 276 12.40 8.88 7.43
C PRO A 276 13.14 10.10 6.89
N THR A 277 13.25 10.25 5.56
CA THR A 277 14.04 11.33 4.94
C THR A 277 13.23 12.59 4.66
N VAL A 278 11.92 12.56 4.88
CA VAL A 278 11.10 13.77 4.77
C VAL A 278 11.35 14.73 5.93
N PRO A 279 11.27 16.04 5.71
CA PRO A 279 11.49 17.01 6.78
C PRO A 279 10.59 16.75 8.00
N HIS A 280 11.18 16.82 9.19
CA HIS A 280 10.48 16.63 10.47
C HIS A 280 9.85 15.24 10.66
N ALA A 281 10.34 14.21 9.95
CA ALA A 281 9.89 12.84 10.14
C ALA A 281 9.93 12.44 11.63
N ARG A 282 8.86 11.80 12.11
CA ARG A 282 8.74 11.29 13.49
C ARG A 282 8.53 9.77 13.46
N THR A 283 9.41 9.09 12.74
CA THR A 283 9.38 7.62 12.66
C THR A 283 9.60 6.95 14.02
N ASP A 284 10.21 7.65 14.95
CA ASP A 284 10.32 7.26 16.36
C ASP A 284 8.96 7.06 17.05
N LEU A 285 7.94 7.80 16.66
CA LEU A 285 6.56 7.64 17.15
C LEU A 285 5.76 6.63 16.31
N VAL A 286 6.05 6.51 15.03
CA VAL A 286 5.25 5.73 14.07
C VAL A 286 5.65 4.25 14.05
N TYR A 287 6.95 3.95 13.95
CA TYR A 287 7.42 2.57 13.76
C TYR A 287 7.09 1.65 14.93
N PRO A 288 7.23 2.04 16.21
CA PRO A 288 6.81 1.17 17.31
C PRO A 288 5.36 0.74 17.20
N VAL A 289 4.45 1.68 16.85
CA VAL A 289 3.02 1.38 16.68
C VAL A 289 2.79 0.44 15.51
N LEU A 290 3.41 0.68 14.35
CA LEU A 290 3.23 -0.20 13.18
C LEU A 290 3.75 -1.62 13.45
N ARG A 291 4.88 -1.77 14.15
CA ARG A 291 5.46 -3.05 14.55
C ARG A 291 4.53 -3.79 15.53
N GLU A 292 3.96 -3.09 16.51
CA GLU A 292 2.98 -3.66 17.43
C GLU A 292 1.72 -4.14 16.69
N LEU A 293 1.21 -3.37 15.73
CA LEU A 293 0.03 -3.74 14.95
C LEU A 293 0.26 -4.99 14.08
N VAL A 294 1.46 -5.18 13.55
CA VAL A 294 1.87 -6.41 12.84
C VAL A 294 2.02 -7.58 13.80
N ALA A 295 2.57 -7.34 15.00
CA ALA A 295 2.76 -8.39 16.01
C ALA A 295 1.45 -8.79 16.71
N ALA A 296 0.43 -7.92 16.71
CA ALA A 296 -0.82 -8.12 17.44
C ALA A 296 -1.55 -9.37 16.95
N ARG A 297 -1.59 -10.42 17.79
CA ARG A 297 -2.37 -11.62 17.52
C ARG A 297 -3.85 -11.23 17.44
N THR A 298 -4.52 -11.62 16.38
CA THR A 298 -5.98 -11.62 16.38
C THR A 298 -6.40 -12.58 17.50
N ALA A 299 -7.07 -12.06 18.53
CA ALA A 299 -7.62 -12.91 19.58
C ALA A 299 -8.46 -14.00 18.90
N ALA A 300 -8.14 -15.25 19.14
CA ALA A 300 -8.94 -16.36 18.66
C ALA A 300 -10.36 -16.15 19.21
N ARG A 301 -11.36 -16.12 18.34
CA ARG A 301 -12.75 -16.30 18.79
C ARG A 301 -12.81 -17.70 19.41
N ALA A 302 -12.99 -17.71 20.72
CA ALA A 302 -13.31 -18.94 21.45
C ALA A 302 -14.67 -19.48 21.00
#